data_7496c9e6658eef0759423e7333adb7c4
#
_entry.id   7496c9e6658eef0759423e7333adb7c4
#
_cell.length_a   1.000
_cell.length_b   1.000
_cell.length_c   1.000
_cell.angle_alpha   90.00
_cell.angle_beta   90.00
_cell.angle_gamma   90.00
#
_symmetry.space_group_name_H-M   'P 1'
#
loop_
_entity.id
_entity.type
_entity.pdbx_description
1 polymer ?
#
loop_
_entity_poly.entity_id
_entity_poly.type
_entity_poly.pdbx_seq_one_letter_code
_entity_poly.pdbx_strand_id
1 'polypeptide(L)' 'MMYDRLQMTRDQPQRYGTQMTCAYGAGQWTLWRLEDAERVDEFRASVGLGPVAEYVDSFKAGTPPTC' A
#
# COMPACT_ATOMS: atom_id res chain seq x y z
N MET A 1 8.88 -0.91 0.26
CA MET A 1 9.51 -2.19 -0.12
C MET A 1 9.80 -2.19 -1.61
N MET A 2 10.98 -2.64 -1.95
CA MET A 2 11.39 -2.65 -3.36
C MET A 2 10.48 -3.53 -4.22
N TYR A 3 10.04 -4.66 -3.70
CA TYR A 3 9.15 -5.57 -4.43
C TYR A 3 7.84 -4.87 -4.83
N ASP A 4 7.17 -4.24 -3.86
CA ASP A 4 5.88 -3.59 -4.10
C ASP A 4 6.01 -2.45 -5.10
N ARG A 5 7.08 -1.66 -4.97
CA ARG A 5 7.32 -0.54 -5.88
C ARG A 5 7.59 -1.04 -7.29
N LEU A 6 8.34 -2.13 -7.43
CA LEU A 6 8.60 -2.74 -8.72
C LEU A 6 7.31 -3.26 -9.35
N GLN A 7 6.46 -3.90 -8.55
CA GLN A 7 5.17 -4.39 -9.02
C GLN A 7 4.29 -3.24 -9.49
N MET A 8 4.25 -2.14 -8.74
CA MET A 8 3.50 -0.95 -9.12
C MET A 8 4.00 -0.38 -10.45
N THR A 9 5.31 -0.33 -10.65
CA THR A 9 5.92 0.14 -11.90
C THR A 9 5.54 -0.74 -13.08
N ARG A 10 5.32 -2.02 -12.84
CA ARG A 10 4.92 -2.99 -13.86
C ARG A 10 3.40 -3.13 -14.00
N ASP A 11 2.63 -2.30 -13.30
CA ASP A 11 1.18 -2.37 -13.28
C ASP A 11 0.69 -3.72 -12.74
N GLN A 12 1.39 -4.26 -11.73
CA GLN A 12 1.06 -5.51 -11.07
C GLN A 12 0.66 -5.27 -9.61
N PRO A 13 -0.16 -6.15 -9.03
CA PRO A 13 -0.52 -6.00 -7.61
C PRO A 13 0.68 -6.08 -6.70
N GLN A 14 0.64 -5.30 -5.61
CA GLN A 14 1.67 -5.37 -4.58
C GLN A 14 1.36 -6.48 -3.59
N ARG A 15 2.37 -6.94 -2.87
CA ARG A 15 2.21 -8.00 -1.86
C ARG A 15 2.12 -7.45 -0.44
N TYR A 16 2.93 -6.45 -0.12
CA TYR A 16 3.13 -6.02 1.27
C TYR A 16 2.39 -4.74 1.65
N GLY A 17 1.65 -4.15 0.74
CA GLY A 17 0.85 -2.96 1.03
C GLY A 17 1.68 -1.75 1.42
N THR A 18 2.80 -1.50 0.75
CA THR A 18 3.69 -0.37 1.07
C THR A 18 3.57 0.80 0.09
N GLN A 19 2.74 0.69 -0.93
CA GLN A 19 2.61 1.74 -1.95
C GLN A 19 1.19 2.32 -1.96
N MET A 20 1.11 3.63 -1.96
CA MET A 20 -0.15 4.37 -2.06
C MET A 20 -0.21 5.07 -3.40
N THR A 21 -1.42 5.32 -3.90
CA THR A 21 -1.61 5.92 -5.22
C THR A 21 -2.89 6.73 -5.29
N CYS A 22 -2.96 7.64 -6.24
CA CYS A 22 -4.18 8.34 -6.64
C CYS A 22 -4.71 7.80 -7.97
N ALA A 23 -4.20 6.67 -8.43
CA ALA A 23 -4.48 6.14 -9.77
C ALA A 23 -5.95 5.73 -9.99
N TYR A 24 -6.71 5.60 -8.91
CA TYR A 24 -8.12 5.19 -9.01
C TYR A 24 -9.07 6.37 -9.15
N GLY A 25 -8.56 7.57 -9.32
CA GLY A 25 -9.38 8.74 -9.64
C GLY A 25 -10.27 9.23 -8.51
N ALA A 26 -10.04 8.77 -7.29
CA ALA A 26 -10.89 9.13 -6.16
C ALA A 26 -10.57 10.50 -5.56
N GLY A 27 -9.53 11.18 -6.02
CA GLY A 27 -9.06 12.42 -5.42
C GLY A 27 -8.49 12.22 -4.02
N GLN A 28 -8.20 11.00 -3.65
CA GLN A 28 -7.67 10.61 -2.35
C GLN A 28 -6.59 9.57 -2.52
N TRP A 29 -5.71 9.49 -1.52
CA TRP A 29 -4.70 8.44 -1.47
C TRP A 29 -5.36 7.12 -1.12
N THR A 30 -5.06 6.07 -1.91
CA THR A 30 -5.52 4.72 -1.66
C THR A 30 -4.35 3.76 -1.83
N LEU A 31 -4.47 2.58 -1.23
CA LEU A 31 -3.48 1.52 -1.46
C LEU A 31 -3.51 1.09 -2.92
N TRP A 32 -2.32 0.92 -3.51
CA TRP A 32 -2.20 0.26 -4.80
C TRP A 32 -2.75 -1.15 -4.68
N ARG A 33 -3.23 -1.73 -5.78
CA ARG A 33 -3.82 -3.07 -5.78
C ARG A 33 -3.01 -4.06 -4.97
N LEU A 34 -3.69 -4.88 -4.18
CA LEU A 34 -3.07 -5.91 -3.35
C LEU A 34 -3.20 -7.27 -4.00
N GLU A 35 -2.14 -8.07 -3.94
CA GLU A 35 -2.12 -9.44 -4.44
C GLU A 35 -3.13 -10.30 -3.68
N ASP A 36 -3.20 -10.14 -2.36
CA ASP A 36 -4.15 -10.82 -1.49
C ASP A 36 -4.45 -9.94 -0.29
N ALA A 37 -5.57 -9.21 -0.35
CA ALA A 37 -5.93 -8.25 0.69
C ALA A 37 -6.20 -8.92 2.04
N GLU A 38 -6.64 -10.17 2.05
CA GLU A 38 -6.92 -10.88 3.29
C GLU A 38 -5.64 -11.32 4.00
N ARG A 39 -4.55 -11.48 3.28
CA ARG A 39 -3.28 -11.98 3.80
C ARG A 39 -2.18 -10.94 3.84
N VAL A 40 -2.48 -9.71 3.49
CA VAL A 40 -1.46 -8.66 3.42
C VAL A 40 -0.76 -8.47 4.77
N ASP A 41 -1.49 -8.57 5.87
CA ASP A 41 -0.89 -8.42 7.20
C ASP A 41 0.07 -9.58 7.52
N GLU A 42 -0.24 -10.78 7.06
CA GLU A 42 0.66 -11.92 7.22
C GLU A 42 1.96 -11.69 6.44
N PHE A 43 1.85 -11.21 5.21
CA PHE A 43 3.02 -10.89 4.39
C PHE A 43 3.86 -9.82 5.05
N ARG A 44 3.20 -8.77 5.57
CA ARG A 44 3.90 -7.68 6.26
C ARG A 44 4.63 -8.19 7.49
N ALA A 45 3.99 -9.04 8.29
CA ALA A 45 4.61 -9.60 9.48
C ALA A 45 5.85 -10.42 9.14
N SER A 46 5.84 -11.10 8.01
CA SER A 46 6.99 -11.94 7.59
C SER A 46 8.24 -11.11 7.29
N VAL A 47 8.10 -9.81 7.06
CA VAL A 47 9.23 -8.91 6.80
C VAL A 47 9.37 -7.83 7.89
N GLY A 48 8.73 -8.04 9.05
CA GLY A 48 8.88 -7.17 10.20
C GLY A 48 8.04 -5.90 10.14
N LEU A 49 7.00 -5.86 9.34
CA LEU A 49 6.11 -4.71 9.23
C LEU A 49 4.86 -4.91 10.08
N GLY A 50 4.28 -3.82 10.58
CA GLY A 50 3.01 -3.85 11.30
C GLY A 50 1.81 -3.97 10.37
N PRO A 51 0.58 -3.99 10.94
CA PRO A 51 -0.64 -4.10 10.14
C PRO A 51 -0.75 -2.98 9.10
N VAL A 52 -1.33 -3.31 7.94
CA VAL A 52 -1.44 -2.35 6.85
C VAL A 52 -2.31 -1.14 7.23
N ALA A 53 -3.30 -1.32 8.11
CA ALA A 53 -4.15 -0.22 8.56
C ALA A 53 -3.35 0.87 9.27
N GLU A 54 -2.37 0.48 10.07
CA GLU A 54 -1.48 1.43 10.75
C GLU A 54 -0.63 2.20 9.75
N TYR A 55 -0.13 1.53 8.73
CA TYR A 55 0.64 2.17 7.68
C TYR A 55 -0.21 3.22 6.94
N VAL A 56 -1.44 2.86 6.58
CA VAL A 56 -2.34 3.77 5.87
C VAL A 56 -2.63 5.01 6.72
N ASP A 57 -2.91 4.81 8.01
CA ASP A 57 -3.16 5.93 8.92
C ASP A 57 -1.95 6.84 9.04
N SER A 58 -0.76 6.26 9.19
CA SER A 58 0.48 7.04 9.28
C SER A 58 0.75 7.80 8.00
N PHE A 59 0.52 7.17 6.86
CA PHE A 59 0.71 7.82 5.57
C PHE A 59 -0.21 9.02 5.42
N LYS A 60 -1.49 8.85 5.73
CA LYS A 60 -2.48 9.93 5.60
C LYS A 60 -2.23 11.06 6.58
N ALA A 61 -1.69 10.75 7.75
CA ALA A 61 -1.36 11.78 8.74
C ALA A 61 -0.20 12.66 8.30
N GLY A 62 0.74 12.11 7.52
CA GLY A 62 1.92 12.84 7.06
C GLY A 62 1.83 13.36 5.63
N THR A 63 0.68 13.19 4.96
CA THR A 63 0.52 13.52 3.54
C THR A 63 -0.80 14.29 3.36
N PRO A 64 -0.90 15.20 2.36
CA PRO A 64 -2.17 15.88 2.12
C PRO A 64 -3.32 14.88 1.93
N PRO A 65 -4.53 15.20 2.42
CA PRO A 65 -5.66 14.27 2.36
C PRO A 65 -6.14 13.99 0.93
N THR A 66 -5.83 14.87 0.00
CA THR A 66 -6.18 14.69 -1.42
C THR A 66 -4.95 14.85 -2.28
N CYS A 67 -4.91 14.16 -3.39
CA CYS A 67 -3.79 14.23 -4.32
C CYS A 67 -4.12 15.04 -5.57
#